data_d7e6060be98cf28ccbbfd9923851e682
#
_entry.id   d7e6060be98cf28ccbbfd9923851e682
#
_cell.length_a   1.000
_cell.length_b   1.000
_cell.length_c   1.000
_cell.angle_alpha   90.00
_cell.angle_beta   90.00
_cell.angle_gamma   90.00
#
_symmetry.space_group_name_H-M   'P 1'
#
loop_
_entity.id
_entity.type
_entity.pdbx_description
1 polymer ?
#
loop_
_entity_poly.entity_id
_entity_poly.type
_entity_poly.pdbx_seq_one_letter_code
_entity_poly.pdbx_strand_id
1 'polypeptide(L)'
;MAHATIRDVARRAQVSVASVSRALNGLDNVSEETRAKVAEAARELGYVPHAGARSLSLARTNAIGVVLPALHGEFFSEFVRGMDEVASARGYLLLLSNLNADTQGGTAVLRAMRGRVDGLLLMAPHVDDQELVDALPSGLPTLLINTRAPAAERAGIHLDNAAGARAVADHFLALGRRRIVHIAGPQGNIDAQERAEAFVERIAGEPDAMVEVMQGDFFEESGARAVETLLARGAEFDAIFAANDNMAIGALEALRRAGLDVPGEVAVAGFDDIPLAAHIGITTVRVRIAELGQRAAERLLEMLGGAEGGGDELHEPELVIRGTTEG
;
A
#
# COMPACT_ATOMS: atom_id res chain seq x y z
N MET A 1 23.53 -21.31 26.04
CA MET A 1 23.93 -20.31 27.03
C MET A 1 22.66 -19.69 27.62
N ALA A 2 22.54 -19.59 28.94
CA ALA A 2 21.36 -18.96 29.55
C ALA A 2 21.42 -17.46 29.27
N HIS A 3 20.37 -16.89 28.70
CA HIS A 3 20.28 -15.46 28.49
C HIS A 3 20.11 -14.74 29.85
N ALA A 4 20.82 -13.63 30.00
CA ALA A 4 20.68 -12.79 31.19
C ALA A 4 19.21 -12.34 31.34
N THR A 5 18.75 -12.27 32.57
CA THR A 5 17.37 -11.85 32.87
C THR A 5 17.34 -10.49 33.55
N ILE A 6 16.19 -9.82 33.60
CA ILE A 6 16.01 -8.57 34.31
C ILE A 6 16.38 -8.70 35.82
N ARG A 7 16.22 -9.91 36.39
CA ARG A 7 16.62 -10.21 37.80
C ARG A 7 18.14 -10.20 37.96
N ASP A 8 18.88 -10.63 36.94
CA ASP A 8 20.34 -10.63 36.97
C ASP A 8 20.87 -9.19 36.87
N VAL A 9 20.25 -8.35 36.03
CA VAL A 9 20.56 -6.91 35.97
C VAL A 9 20.27 -6.24 37.30
N ALA A 10 19.12 -6.53 37.92
CA ALA A 10 18.74 -5.98 39.23
C ALA A 10 19.77 -6.35 40.33
N ARG A 11 20.20 -7.60 40.34
CA ARG A 11 21.25 -8.09 41.27
C ARG A 11 22.59 -7.40 41.02
N ARG A 12 23.00 -7.27 39.76
CA ARG A 12 24.28 -6.65 39.36
C ARG A 12 24.30 -5.15 39.67
N ALA A 13 23.19 -4.44 39.40
CA ALA A 13 23.06 -3.01 39.65
C ALA A 13 22.72 -2.69 41.13
N GLN A 14 22.45 -3.69 41.98
CA GLN A 14 22.03 -3.56 43.39
C GLN A 14 20.76 -2.70 43.55
N VAL A 15 19.78 -2.89 42.64
CA VAL A 15 18.49 -2.20 42.71
C VAL A 15 17.33 -3.19 42.58
N SER A 16 16.10 -2.74 42.80
CA SER A 16 14.93 -3.58 42.61
C SER A 16 14.66 -3.86 41.13
N VAL A 17 14.01 -4.98 40.80
CA VAL A 17 13.53 -5.30 39.45
C VAL A 17 12.64 -4.19 38.90
N ALA A 18 11.81 -3.60 39.75
CA ALA A 18 10.97 -2.46 39.37
C ALA A 18 11.80 -1.22 38.99
N SER A 19 12.91 -0.95 39.71
CA SER A 19 13.83 0.14 39.36
C SER A 19 14.52 -0.12 38.04
N VAL A 20 14.96 -1.37 37.76
CA VAL A 20 15.54 -1.75 36.46
C VAL A 20 14.53 -1.53 35.34
N SER A 21 13.28 -2.02 35.49
CA SER A 21 12.24 -1.85 34.50
C SER A 21 11.98 -0.37 34.19
N ARG A 22 11.87 0.48 35.22
CA ARG A 22 11.66 1.92 35.06
C ARG A 22 12.86 2.60 34.38
N ALA A 23 14.09 2.27 34.79
CA ALA A 23 15.30 2.83 34.23
C ALA A 23 15.43 2.51 32.72
N LEU A 24 15.22 1.23 32.35
CA LEU A 24 15.33 0.78 30.96
C LEU A 24 14.19 1.29 30.07
N ASN A 25 13.02 1.62 30.66
CA ASN A 25 11.88 2.18 29.95
C ASN A 25 11.86 3.73 29.92
N GLY A 26 12.87 4.40 30.45
CA GLY A 26 12.98 5.86 30.41
C GLY A 26 11.98 6.62 31.31
N LEU A 27 11.40 5.96 32.32
CA LEU A 27 10.39 6.60 33.17
C LEU A 27 11.03 7.57 34.18
N ASP A 28 10.38 8.70 34.47
CA ASP A 28 10.92 9.84 35.21
C ASP A 28 11.23 9.59 36.70
N ASN A 29 10.75 8.49 37.27
CA ASN A 29 10.87 8.21 38.74
C ASN A 29 12.16 7.45 39.06
N VAL A 30 13.23 7.60 38.30
CA VAL A 30 14.53 6.95 38.53
C VAL A 30 15.62 8.00 38.42
N SER A 31 16.48 8.09 39.46
CA SER A 31 17.61 9.02 39.48
C SER A 31 18.60 8.70 38.33
N GLU A 32 19.30 9.72 37.84
CA GLU A 32 20.34 9.58 36.81
C GLU A 32 21.42 8.57 37.21
N GLU A 33 21.82 8.58 38.47
CA GLU A 33 22.78 7.62 39.04
C GLU A 33 22.28 6.18 38.93
N THR A 34 21.01 5.94 39.24
CA THR A 34 20.40 4.61 39.13
C THR A 34 20.25 4.19 37.69
N ARG A 35 19.91 5.11 36.81
CA ARG A 35 19.82 4.88 35.37
C ARG A 35 21.16 4.44 34.78
N ALA A 36 22.24 5.14 35.14
CA ALA A 36 23.60 4.81 34.74
C ALA A 36 24.03 3.42 35.24
N LYS A 37 23.81 3.10 36.52
CA LYS A 37 24.11 1.78 37.10
C LYS A 37 23.37 0.65 36.40
N VAL A 38 22.11 0.84 36.07
CA VAL A 38 21.30 -0.16 35.37
C VAL A 38 21.77 -0.35 33.93
N ALA A 39 22.06 0.73 33.21
CA ALA A 39 22.58 0.69 31.85
C ALA A 39 23.92 -0.06 31.78
N GLU A 40 24.82 0.22 32.71
CA GLU A 40 26.12 -0.46 32.79
C GLU A 40 25.96 -1.96 33.09
N ALA A 41 25.14 -2.31 34.08
CA ALA A 41 24.88 -3.71 34.43
C ALA A 41 24.22 -4.48 33.26
N ALA A 42 23.30 -3.85 32.52
CA ALA A 42 22.67 -4.46 31.34
C ALA A 42 23.70 -4.70 30.23
N ARG A 43 24.60 -3.74 29.99
CA ARG A 43 25.68 -3.83 28.99
C ARG A 43 26.67 -4.95 29.34
N GLU A 44 27.13 -5.03 30.59
CA GLU A 44 28.06 -6.07 31.06
C GLU A 44 27.49 -7.49 30.94
N LEU A 45 26.19 -7.64 31.19
CA LEU A 45 25.50 -8.92 31.13
C LEU A 45 25.00 -9.27 29.71
N GLY A 46 25.15 -8.38 28.75
CA GLY A 46 24.55 -8.54 27.42
C GLY A 46 23.02 -8.66 27.47
N TYR A 47 22.40 -8.01 28.47
CA TYR A 47 20.96 -8.09 28.66
C TYR A 47 20.24 -7.16 27.65
N VAL A 48 19.39 -7.74 26.83
CA VAL A 48 18.46 -7.00 25.97
C VAL A 48 17.05 -7.18 26.54
N PRO A 49 16.32 -6.08 26.87
CA PRO A 49 14.96 -6.16 27.34
C PRO A 49 14.08 -6.96 26.35
N HIS A 50 13.32 -7.91 26.86
CA HIS A 50 12.40 -8.67 26.02
C HIS A 50 11.26 -7.74 25.57
N ALA A 51 11.05 -7.58 24.26
CA ALA A 51 10.06 -6.66 23.69
C ALA A 51 8.66 -6.88 24.30
N GLY A 52 8.21 -8.14 24.44
CA GLY A 52 6.93 -8.44 25.07
C GLY A 52 6.80 -8.04 26.55
N ALA A 53 7.90 -8.09 27.32
CA ALA A 53 7.89 -7.62 28.71
C ALA A 53 7.84 -6.09 28.79
N ARG A 54 8.47 -5.42 27.85
CA ARG A 54 8.44 -3.96 27.71
C ARG A 54 7.04 -3.49 27.33
N SER A 55 6.42 -4.15 26.33
CA SER A 55 5.05 -3.84 25.88
C SER A 55 4.02 -3.97 27.01
N LEU A 56 4.11 -5.03 27.81
CA LEU A 56 3.25 -5.21 28.99
C LEU A 56 3.42 -4.08 30.03
N SER A 57 4.67 -3.62 30.21
CA SER A 57 4.98 -2.55 31.19
C SER A 57 4.52 -1.17 30.75
N LEU A 58 4.60 -0.90 29.43
CA LEU A 58 4.29 0.41 28.85
C LEU A 58 2.88 0.49 28.26
N ALA A 59 2.14 -0.62 28.19
CA ALA A 59 0.88 -0.78 27.46
C ALA A 59 1.00 -0.31 25.98
N ARG A 60 2.20 -0.40 25.41
CA ARG A 60 2.53 -0.04 24.02
C ARG A 60 3.52 -1.03 23.43
N THR A 61 3.31 -1.38 22.16
CA THR A 61 4.20 -2.28 21.42
C THR A 61 5.26 -1.54 20.62
N ASN A 62 5.03 -0.26 20.32
CA ASN A 62 5.76 0.55 19.37
C ASN A 62 5.84 -0.15 18.00
N ALA A 63 4.76 -0.78 17.58
CA ALA A 63 4.62 -1.41 16.29
C ALA A 63 3.30 -0.98 15.63
N ILE A 64 3.33 -0.81 14.32
CA ILE A 64 2.20 -0.56 13.45
C ILE A 64 2.00 -1.80 12.60
N GLY A 65 0.79 -2.35 12.60
CA GLY A 65 0.38 -3.41 11.68
C GLY A 65 0.06 -2.81 10.31
N VAL A 66 0.60 -3.42 9.26
CA VAL A 66 0.30 -3.05 7.88
C VAL A 66 -0.17 -4.30 7.16
N VAL A 67 -1.44 -4.32 6.81
CA VAL A 67 -2.08 -5.44 6.11
C VAL A 67 -2.41 -4.99 4.69
N LEU A 68 -1.78 -5.63 3.71
CA LEU A 68 -1.87 -5.29 2.29
C LEU A 68 -2.48 -6.47 1.51
N PRO A 69 -3.13 -6.22 0.36
CA PRO A 69 -3.70 -7.29 -0.48
C PRO A 69 -2.61 -8.18 -1.09
N ALA A 70 -1.43 -7.62 -1.32
CA ALA A 70 -0.24 -8.32 -1.79
C ALA A 70 1.02 -7.68 -1.23
N LEU A 71 2.14 -8.43 -1.23
CA LEU A 71 3.47 -7.91 -0.89
C LEU A 71 4.41 -8.00 -2.10
N HIS A 72 3.84 -8.07 -3.30
CA HIS A 72 4.58 -8.18 -4.55
C HIS A 72 4.43 -6.90 -5.39
N GLY A 73 5.49 -6.52 -6.09
CA GLY A 73 5.52 -5.38 -7.01
C GLY A 73 6.01 -4.07 -6.37
N GLU A 74 6.41 -3.15 -7.25
CA GLU A 74 7.02 -1.87 -6.84
C GLU A 74 6.02 -0.94 -6.12
N PHE A 75 4.72 -1.01 -6.46
CA PHE A 75 3.70 -0.24 -5.75
C PHE A 75 3.75 -0.48 -4.25
N PHE A 76 3.70 -1.74 -3.81
CA PHE A 76 3.68 -2.04 -2.38
C PHE A 76 5.02 -1.77 -1.69
N SER A 77 6.14 -1.99 -2.38
CA SER A 77 7.46 -1.68 -1.82
C SER A 77 7.67 -0.18 -1.63
N GLU A 78 7.25 0.66 -2.57
CA GLU A 78 7.31 2.12 -2.43
C GLU A 78 6.36 2.63 -1.36
N PHE A 79 5.15 2.07 -1.28
CA PHE A 79 4.19 2.41 -0.22
C PHE A 79 4.76 2.11 1.18
N VAL A 80 5.30 0.89 1.37
CA VAL A 80 5.94 0.48 2.64
C VAL A 80 7.16 1.33 2.94
N ARG A 81 7.98 1.67 1.93
CA ARG A 81 9.14 2.56 2.09
C ARG A 81 8.72 3.93 2.64
N GLY A 82 7.67 4.55 2.06
CA GLY A 82 7.16 5.82 2.56
C GLY A 82 6.64 5.72 4.00
N MET A 83 5.93 4.64 4.34
CA MET A 83 5.49 4.40 5.71
C MET A 83 6.64 4.26 6.69
N ASP A 84 7.68 3.49 6.32
CA ASP A 84 8.83 3.21 7.20
C ASP A 84 9.62 4.48 7.50
N GLU A 85 9.78 5.38 6.55
CA GLU A 85 10.43 6.69 6.76
C GLU A 85 9.80 7.47 7.93
N VAL A 86 8.47 7.48 8.01
CA VAL A 86 7.72 8.19 9.06
C VAL A 86 7.68 7.39 10.36
N ALA A 87 7.40 6.09 10.28
CA ALA A 87 7.26 5.21 11.43
C ALA A 87 8.58 5.07 12.20
N SER A 88 9.68 4.78 11.50
CA SER A 88 11.01 4.61 12.10
C SER A 88 11.53 5.90 12.74
N ALA A 89 11.28 7.08 12.14
CA ALA A 89 11.61 8.39 12.71
C ALA A 89 10.88 8.66 14.04
N ARG A 90 9.73 7.99 14.28
CA ARG A 90 8.93 8.06 15.51
C ARG A 90 9.14 6.87 16.44
N GLY A 91 10.10 5.99 16.13
CA GLY A 91 10.45 4.82 16.95
C GLY A 91 9.46 3.66 16.87
N TYR A 92 8.66 3.60 15.80
CA TYR A 92 7.76 2.49 15.51
C TYR A 92 8.37 1.53 14.50
N LEU A 93 8.07 0.24 14.66
CA LEU A 93 8.37 -0.81 13.70
C LEU A 93 7.12 -1.12 12.86
N LEU A 94 7.31 -1.50 11.60
CA LEU A 94 6.23 -2.01 10.77
C LEU A 94 6.14 -3.55 10.89
N LEU A 95 4.96 -4.06 11.17
CA LEU A 95 4.64 -5.47 11.12
C LEU A 95 3.77 -5.74 9.90
N LEU A 96 4.40 -6.22 8.82
CA LEU A 96 3.74 -6.46 7.54
C LEU A 96 3.03 -7.81 7.51
N SER A 97 1.87 -7.85 6.89
CA SER A 97 1.15 -9.08 6.60
C SER A 97 0.38 -8.96 5.29
N ASN A 98 0.17 -10.09 4.63
CA ASN A 98 -0.65 -10.20 3.44
C ASN A 98 -2.07 -10.61 3.81
N LEU A 99 -3.07 -9.93 3.23
CA LEU A 99 -4.47 -10.25 3.47
C LEU A 99 -4.89 -11.58 2.85
N ASN A 100 -4.14 -12.08 1.86
CA ASN A 100 -4.49 -13.23 1.01
C ASN A 100 -5.96 -13.24 0.57
N ALA A 101 -6.21 -13.33 -0.72
CA ALA A 101 -7.56 -13.28 -1.30
C ALA A 101 -8.51 -14.41 -0.81
N ASP A 102 -7.99 -15.37 -0.05
CA ASP A 102 -8.80 -16.39 0.62
C ASP A 102 -9.39 -15.78 1.91
N THR A 103 -10.68 -15.46 1.86
CA THR A 103 -11.43 -14.72 2.88
C THR A 103 -11.27 -15.24 4.31
N GLN A 104 -11.12 -16.56 4.48
CA GLN A 104 -10.88 -17.15 5.81
C GLN A 104 -9.49 -16.83 6.38
N GLY A 105 -8.48 -16.66 5.52
CA GLY A 105 -7.12 -16.27 5.94
C GLY A 105 -7.02 -14.78 6.30
N GLY A 106 -7.71 -13.90 5.57
CA GLY A 106 -7.65 -12.44 5.75
C GLY A 106 -8.14 -11.98 7.11
N THR A 107 -9.31 -12.45 7.54
CA THR A 107 -9.88 -12.10 8.85
C THR A 107 -9.04 -12.65 10.02
N ALA A 108 -8.38 -13.80 9.85
CA ALA A 108 -7.46 -14.36 10.85
C ALA A 108 -6.22 -13.47 11.07
N VAL A 109 -5.68 -12.86 9.99
CA VAL A 109 -4.56 -11.93 10.06
C VAL A 109 -4.93 -10.71 10.89
N LEU A 110 -6.10 -10.11 10.66
CA LEU A 110 -6.57 -8.94 11.40
C LEU A 110 -6.70 -9.25 12.90
N ARG A 111 -7.27 -10.41 13.25
CA ARG A 111 -7.35 -10.85 14.65
C ARG A 111 -5.98 -11.10 15.26
N ALA A 112 -5.02 -11.61 14.47
CA ALA A 112 -3.65 -11.87 14.93
C ALA A 112 -2.86 -10.59 15.23
N MET A 113 -3.24 -9.43 14.66
CA MET A 113 -2.62 -8.14 14.97
C MET A 113 -2.95 -7.64 16.37
N ARG A 114 -4.08 -8.09 16.95
CA ARG A 114 -4.50 -7.67 18.29
C ARG A 114 -3.45 -7.94 19.36
N GLY A 115 -3.07 -6.92 20.11
CA GLY A 115 -2.06 -6.98 21.17
C GLY A 115 -0.61 -7.10 20.68
N ARG A 116 -0.38 -7.09 19.36
CA ARG A 116 0.97 -7.06 18.74
C ARG A 116 1.35 -5.71 18.20
N VAL A 117 0.35 -4.88 17.89
CA VAL A 117 0.52 -3.55 17.31
C VAL A 117 -0.30 -2.53 18.08
N ASP A 118 0.09 -1.27 18.01
CA ASP A 118 -0.61 -0.15 18.64
C ASP A 118 -1.66 0.45 17.70
N GLY A 119 -1.47 0.31 16.40
CA GLY A 119 -2.39 0.73 15.35
C GLY A 119 -2.30 -0.16 14.13
N LEU A 120 -3.31 -0.10 13.27
CA LEU A 120 -3.45 -0.91 12.08
C LEU A 120 -3.68 -0.03 10.86
N LEU A 121 -2.92 -0.28 9.79
CA LEU A 121 -3.22 0.18 8.45
C LEU A 121 -3.72 -1.02 7.64
N LEU A 122 -4.84 -0.85 6.97
CA LEU A 122 -5.46 -1.90 6.18
C LEU A 122 -5.78 -1.41 4.77
N MET A 123 -5.31 -2.15 3.77
CA MET A 123 -5.70 -2.02 2.37
C MET A 123 -6.38 -3.34 1.95
N ALA A 124 -7.69 -3.30 1.76
CA ALA A 124 -8.50 -4.50 1.51
C ALA A 124 -9.53 -4.26 0.38
N PRO A 125 -9.06 -4.12 -0.87
CA PRO A 125 -9.93 -3.77 -1.99
C PRO A 125 -10.87 -4.90 -2.44
N HIS A 126 -10.77 -6.10 -1.86
CA HIS A 126 -11.55 -7.29 -2.23
C HIS A 126 -12.47 -7.81 -1.11
N VAL A 127 -12.48 -7.18 0.06
CA VAL A 127 -13.24 -7.69 1.21
C VAL A 127 -14.59 -6.97 1.28
N ASP A 128 -15.67 -7.74 1.53
CA ASP A 128 -17.00 -7.20 1.80
C ASP A 128 -17.00 -6.32 3.06
N ASP A 129 -17.72 -5.20 3.03
CA ASP A 129 -17.73 -4.20 4.09
C ASP A 129 -18.11 -4.80 5.46
N GLN A 130 -19.07 -5.70 5.51
CA GLN A 130 -19.52 -6.30 6.75
C GLN A 130 -18.48 -7.31 7.30
N GLU A 131 -17.91 -8.14 6.42
CA GLU A 131 -16.87 -9.08 6.81
C GLU A 131 -15.63 -8.36 7.35
N LEU A 132 -15.26 -7.24 6.73
CA LEU A 132 -14.19 -6.37 7.19
C LEU A 132 -14.46 -5.81 8.59
N VAL A 133 -15.65 -5.23 8.80
CA VAL A 133 -16.05 -4.65 10.08
C VAL A 133 -16.02 -5.69 11.19
N ASP A 134 -16.54 -6.89 10.93
CA ASP A 134 -16.57 -7.98 11.91
C ASP A 134 -15.16 -8.50 12.26
N ALA A 135 -14.22 -8.41 11.33
CA ALA A 135 -12.85 -8.88 11.52
C ALA A 135 -11.93 -7.88 12.22
N LEU A 136 -12.25 -6.59 12.15
CA LEU A 136 -11.39 -5.55 12.73
C LEU A 136 -11.33 -5.64 14.26
N PRO A 137 -10.13 -5.57 14.84
CA PRO A 137 -9.99 -5.56 16.31
C PRO A 137 -10.68 -4.34 16.93
N SER A 138 -11.61 -4.57 17.85
CA SER A 138 -12.26 -3.49 18.58
C SER A 138 -11.27 -2.71 19.42
N GLY A 139 -11.32 -1.37 19.37
CA GLY A 139 -10.47 -0.47 20.15
C GLY A 139 -9.03 -0.33 19.63
N LEU A 140 -8.68 -0.93 18.49
CA LEU A 140 -7.42 -0.70 17.80
C LEU A 140 -7.59 0.44 16.79
N PRO A 141 -6.86 1.58 16.93
CA PRO A 141 -6.85 2.62 15.92
C PRO A 141 -6.53 2.03 14.55
N THR A 142 -7.41 2.23 13.57
CA THR A 142 -7.31 1.63 12.25
C THR A 142 -7.53 2.68 11.18
N LEU A 143 -6.56 2.81 10.25
CA LEU A 143 -6.66 3.62 9.05
C LEU A 143 -6.91 2.71 7.85
N LEU A 144 -7.88 3.05 7.02
CA LEU A 144 -8.24 2.32 5.81
C LEU A 144 -7.65 3.00 4.58
N ILE A 145 -7.10 2.21 3.66
CA ILE A 145 -6.57 2.70 2.37
C ILE A 145 -7.32 1.98 1.25
N ASN A 146 -7.92 2.75 0.35
CA ASN A 146 -8.66 2.21 -0.80
C ASN A 146 -9.56 1.03 -0.41
N THR A 147 -10.29 1.18 0.66
CA THR A 147 -11.13 0.12 1.22
C THR A 147 -12.52 0.67 1.45
N ARG A 148 -13.55 0.02 0.91
CA ARG A 148 -14.95 0.35 1.24
C ARG A 148 -15.23 -0.15 2.64
N ALA A 149 -15.46 0.77 3.56
CA ALA A 149 -16.05 0.47 4.85
C ALA A 149 -17.18 1.47 5.09
N PRO A 150 -18.20 1.12 5.89
CA PRO A 150 -19.24 2.08 6.24
C PRO A 150 -18.56 3.35 6.80
N ALA A 151 -18.71 4.45 6.07
CA ALA A 151 -17.97 5.71 6.28
C ALA A 151 -18.20 6.36 7.65
N ALA A 152 -19.06 5.83 8.49
CA ALA A 152 -19.53 6.50 9.70
C ALA A 152 -18.55 6.42 10.88
N GLU A 153 -17.52 5.57 10.87
CA GLU A 153 -16.74 5.32 12.10
C GLU A 153 -15.21 5.24 11.92
N ARG A 154 -14.66 5.34 10.70
CA ARG A 154 -13.20 5.13 10.49
C ARG A 154 -12.60 6.14 9.52
N ALA A 155 -11.37 6.53 9.79
CA ALA A 155 -10.58 7.36 8.90
C ALA A 155 -10.10 6.55 7.69
N GLY A 156 -10.20 7.13 6.49
CA GLY A 156 -9.74 6.53 5.24
C GLY A 156 -8.88 7.48 4.42
N ILE A 157 -8.05 6.92 3.55
CA ILE A 157 -7.44 7.62 2.42
C ILE A 157 -7.85 6.86 1.17
N HIS A 158 -8.46 7.58 0.22
CA HIS A 158 -8.96 7.03 -1.03
C HIS A 158 -8.22 7.66 -2.19
N LEU A 159 -7.88 6.87 -3.20
CA LEU A 159 -7.35 7.33 -4.46
C LEU A 159 -8.50 7.70 -5.40
N ASP A 160 -8.45 8.86 -6.06
CA ASP A 160 -9.39 9.20 -7.13
C ASP A 160 -9.06 8.44 -8.42
N ASN A 161 -9.34 7.13 -8.38
CA ASN A 161 -9.16 6.24 -9.53
C ASN A 161 -9.90 6.73 -10.77
N ALA A 162 -11.11 7.27 -10.56
CA ALA A 162 -11.96 7.72 -11.63
C ALA A 162 -11.39 8.96 -12.34
N ALA A 163 -10.83 9.93 -11.59
CA ALA A 163 -10.18 11.09 -12.20
C ALA A 163 -8.95 10.69 -13.01
N GLY A 164 -8.11 9.80 -12.47
CA GLY A 164 -6.93 9.29 -13.17
C GLY A 164 -7.29 8.56 -14.47
N ALA A 165 -8.28 7.67 -14.42
CA ALA A 165 -8.74 6.93 -15.61
C ALA A 165 -9.36 7.84 -16.69
N ARG A 166 -10.16 8.84 -16.28
CA ARG A 166 -10.69 9.86 -17.20
C ARG A 166 -9.58 10.65 -17.87
N ALA A 167 -8.53 11.02 -17.13
CA ALA A 167 -7.40 11.76 -17.69
C ALA A 167 -6.66 10.97 -18.79
N VAL A 168 -6.51 9.65 -18.64
CA VAL A 168 -5.97 8.78 -19.69
C VAL A 168 -6.90 8.73 -20.91
N ALA A 169 -8.22 8.58 -20.67
CA ALA A 169 -9.20 8.56 -21.75
C ALA A 169 -9.17 9.88 -22.57
N ASP A 170 -9.19 11.03 -21.89
CA ASP A 170 -9.09 12.34 -22.52
C ASP A 170 -7.80 12.50 -23.33
N HIS A 171 -6.68 12.03 -22.79
CA HIS A 171 -5.41 12.06 -23.50
C HIS A 171 -5.44 11.23 -24.79
N PHE A 172 -5.92 9.98 -24.75
CA PHE A 172 -6.03 9.15 -25.95
C PHE A 172 -6.96 9.77 -27.00
N LEU A 173 -8.09 10.31 -26.59
CA LEU A 173 -9.03 10.99 -27.48
C LEU A 173 -8.42 12.23 -28.12
N ALA A 174 -7.64 13.02 -27.37
CA ALA A 174 -6.91 14.19 -27.86
C ALA A 174 -5.83 13.81 -28.90
N LEU A 175 -5.19 12.64 -28.75
CA LEU A 175 -4.27 12.05 -29.72
C LEU A 175 -4.96 11.45 -30.97
N GLY A 176 -6.29 11.50 -31.05
CA GLY A 176 -7.06 10.93 -32.16
C GLY A 176 -7.21 9.40 -32.10
N ARG A 177 -6.87 8.75 -30.97
CA ARG A 177 -7.06 7.31 -30.79
C ARG A 177 -8.54 6.99 -30.65
N ARG A 178 -9.02 5.94 -31.33
CA ARG A 178 -10.46 5.62 -31.41
C ARG A 178 -10.78 4.14 -31.21
N ARG A 179 -9.82 3.24 -31.39
CA ARG A 179 -9.99 1.79 -31.20
C ARG A 179 -9.15 1.38 -30.00
N ILE A 180 -9.74 1.59 -28.84
CA ILE A 180 -9.01 1.55 -27.57
C ILE A 180 -9.27 0.21 -26.88
N VAL A 181 -8.24 -0.32 -26.25
CA VAL A 181 -8.33 -1.50 -25.38
C VAL A 181 -8.07 -1.06 -23.94
N HIS A 182 -8.90 -1.50 -23.02
CA HIS A 182 -8.64 -1.40 -21.60
C HIS A 182 -8.29 -2.77 -21.01
N ILE A 183 -7.08 -2.94 -20.51
CA ILE A 183 -6.69 -4.14 -19.76
C ILE A 183 -7.02 -3.87 -18.29
N ALA A 184 -8.18 -4.38 -17.85
CA ALA A 184 -8.70 -4.19 -16.50
C ALA A 184 -7.89 -4.99 -15.46
N GLY A 185 -8.00 -4.60 -14.20
CA GLY A 185 -7.42 -5.37 -13.09
C GLY A 185 -8.31 -6.55 -12.66
N PRO A 186 -7.99 -7.20 -11.54
CA PRO A 186 -8.72 -8.37 -11.07
C PRO A 186 -10.18 -8.07 -10.76
N GLN A 187 -11.06 -9.02 -11.04
CA GLN A 187 -12.48 -8.92 -10.69
C GLN A 187 -12.67 -8.80 -9.18
N GLY A 188 -13.62 -7.99 -8.76
CA GLY A 188 -13.89 -7.73 -7.34
C GLY A 188 -12.90 -6.78 -6.66
N ASN A 189 -11.90 -6.28 -7.40
CA ASN A 189 -11.03 -5.21 -6.91
C ASN A 189 -11.67 -3.86 -7.21
N ILE A 190 -11.89 -3.07 -6.16
CA ILE A 190 -12.60 -1.78 -6.28
C ILE A 190 -11.80 -0.75 -7.08
N ASP A 191 -10.47 -0.67 -6.90
CA ASP A 191 -9.64 0.27 -7.64
C ASP A 191 -9.70 -0.03 -9.14
N ALA A 192 -9.61 -1.33 -9.51
CA ALA A 192 -9.73 -1.78 -10.89
C ALA A 192 -11.10 -1.46 -11.48
N GLN A 193 -12.16 -1.67 -10.70
CA GLN A 193 -13.53 -1.41 -11.12
C GLN A 193 -13.75 0.08 -11.36
N GLU A 194 -13.35 0.95 -10.44
CA GLU A 194 -13.49 2.41 -10.58
C GLU A 194 -12.72 2.95 -11.79
N ARG A 195 -11.49 2.44 -12.04
CA ARG A 195 -10.70 2.78 -13.23
C ARG A 195 -11.42 2.36 -14.51
N ALA A 196 -11.92 1.11 -14.56
CA ALA A 196 -12.61 0.58 -15.73
C ALA A 196 -13.92 1.33 -16.03
N GLU A 197 -14.77 1.53 -15.03
CA GLU A 197 -16.04 2.21 -15.18
C GLU A 197 -15.84 3.64 -15.69
N ALA A 198 -14.97 4.43 -15.05
CA ALA A 198 -14.72 5.80 -15.42
C ALA A 198 -14.08 5.95 -16.81
N PHE A 199 -13.17 5.04 -17.18
CA PHE A 199 -12.53 5.02 -18.49
C PHE A 199 -13.54 4.67 -19.60
N VAL A 200 -14.31 3.60 -19.42
CA VAL A 200 -15.32 3.14 -20.39
C VAL A 200 -16.40 4.19 -20.56
N GLU A 201 -16.92 4.76 -19.47
CA GLU A 201 -17.92 5.83 -19.52
C GLU A 201 -17.42 7.04 -20.32
N ARG A 202 -16.17 7.45 -20.10
CA ARG A 202 -15.59 8.60 -20.80
C ARG A 202 -15.43 8.33 -22.31
N ILE A 203 -14.97 7.14 -22.70
CA ILE A 203 -14.83 6.77 -24.12
C ILE A 203 -16.20 6.64 -24.78
N ALA A 204 -17.20 6.05 -24.10
CA ALA A 204 -18.56 5.89 -24.61
C ALA A 204 -19.26 7.22 -24.92
N GLY A 205 -18.79 8.32 -24.32
CA GLY A 205 -19.24 9.68 -24.63
C GLY A 205 -18.80 10.21 -26.00
N GLU A 206 -17.89 9.52 -26.72
CA GLU A 206 -17.37 9.91 -28.04
C GLU A 206 -17.95 9.00 -29.13
N PRO A 207 -18.75 9.54 -30.08
CA PRO A 207 -19.50 8.73 -31.04
C PRO A 207 -18.65 7.82 -31.94
N ASP A 208 -17.40 8.23 -32.23
CA ASP A 208 -16.50 7.55 -33.15
C ASP A 208 -15.42 6.71 -32.44
N ALA A 209 -15.51 6.59 -31.13
CA ALA A 209 -14.56 5.82 -30.31
C ALA A 209 -15.22 4.54 -29.77
N MET A 210 -14.42 3.50 -29.65
CA MET A 210 -14.81 2.24 -29.04
C MET A 210 -13.76 1.78 -28.05
N VAL A 211 -14.19 1.12 -26.98
CA VAL A 211 -13.31 0.47 -26.03
C VAL A 211 -13.69 -1.00 -25.89
N GLU A 212 -12.67 -1.85 -26.00
CA GLU A 212 -12.78 -3.26 -25.64
C GLU A 212 -12.09 -3.49 -24.29
N VAL A 213 -12.76 -4.19 -23.38
CA VAL A 213 -12.20 -4.51 -22.06
C VAL A 213 -11.68 -5.94 -22.06
N MET A 214 -10.38 -6.08 -21.76
CA MET A 214 -9.70 -7.36 -21.57
C MET A 214 -9.46 -7.56 -20.06
N GLN A 215 -9.63 -8.79 -19.58
CA GLN A 215 -9.39 -9.10 -18.17
C GLN A 215 -7.90 -9.25 -17.88
N GLY A 216 -7.41 -8.56 -16.85
CA GLY A 216 -6.08 -8.68 -16.27
C GLY A 216 -6.13 -9.02 -14.79
N ASP A 217 -4.96 -9.01 -14.16
CA ASP A 217 -4.75 -9.44 -12.76
C ASP A 217 -3.69 -8.60 -12.02
N PHE A 218 -3.28 -7.47 -12.60
CA PHE A 218 -2.21 -6.57 -12.15
C PHE A 218 -0.77 -7.10 -12.33
N PHE A 219 -0.58 -8.28 -12.93
CA PHE A 219 0.75 -8.81 -13.26
C PHE A 219 1.10 -8.58 -14.73
N GLU A 220 2.38 -8.49 -15.02
CA GLU A 220 2.93 -8.26 -16.37
C GLU A 220 2.44 -9.29 -17.39
N GLU A 221 2.38 -10.56 -16.99
CA GLU A 221 1.95 -11.64 -17.83
C GLU A 221 0.53 -11.49 -18.34
N SER A 222 -0.37 -10.89 -17.57
CA SER A 222 -1.75 -10.65 -18.06
C SER A 222 -1.82 -9.54 -19.07
N GLY A 223 -0.98 -8.51 -18.94
CA GLY A 223 -0.81 -7.47 -19.94
C GLY A 223 -0.32 -8.03 -21.28
N ALA A 224 0.72 -8.86 -21.25
CA ALA A 224 1.26 -9.54 -22.42
C ALA A 224 0.21 -10.47 -23.08
N ARG A 225 -0.45 -11.32 -22.29
CA ARG A 225 -1.50 -12.22 -22.77
C ARG A 225 -2.68 -11.49 -23.44
N ALA A 226 -3.06 -10.33 -22.93
CA ALA A 226 -4.11 -9.53 -23.54
C ALA A 226 -3.73 -9.11 -24.96
N VAL A 227 -2.53 -8.56 -25.15
CA VAL A 227 -2.00 -8.18 -26.48
C VAL A 227 -1.88 -9.38 -27.39
N GLU A 228 -1.28 -10.49 -26.94
CA GLU A 228 -1.14 -11.71 -27.74
C GLU A 228 -2.50 -12.25 -28.20
N THR A 229 -3.53 -12.19 -27.33
CA THR A 229 -4.89 -12.60 -27.66
C THR A 229 -5.51 -11.70 -28.74
N LEU A 230 -5.33 -10.38 -28.63
CA LEU A 230 -5.81 -9.41 -29.61
C LEU A 230 -5.18 -9.64 -30.98
N LEU A 231 -3.88 -9.81 -31.02
CA LEU A 231 -3.14 -10.04 -32.26
C LEU A 231 -3.49 -11.39 -32.92
N ALA A 232 -3.63 -12.45 -32.13
CA ALA A 232 -3.99 -13.78 -32.64
C ALA A 232 -5.35 -13.83 -33.33
N ARG A 233 -6.29 -12.98 -32.95
CA ARG A 233 -7.61 -12.86 -33.59
C ARG A 233 -7.71 -11.77 -34.66
N GLY A 234 -6.60 -11.07 -34.94
CA GLY A 234 -6.58 -9.98 -35.90
C GLY A 234 -7.36 -8.74 -35.49
N ALA A 235 -7.47 -8.47 -34.19
CA ALA A 235 -8.16 -7.29 -33.68
C ALA A 235 -7.40 -6.01 -34.08
N GLU A 236 -8.15 -4.99 -34.48
CA GLU A 236 -7.59 -3.66 -34.76
C GLU A 236 -7.75 -2.76 -33.55
N PHE A 237 -6.63 -2.22 -33.05
CA PHE A 237 -6.58 -1.28 -31.95
C PHE A 237 -5.43 -0.28 -32.13
N ASP A 238 -5.58 0.92 -31.57
CA ASP A 238 -4.63 2.02 -31.70
C ASP A 238 -4.17 2.60 -30.36
N ALA A 239 -4.77 2.15 -29.24
CA ALA A 239 -4.33 2.50 -27.90
C ALA A 239 -4.65 1.40 -26.89
N ILE A 240 -3.81 1.29 -25.86
CA ILE A 240 -4.01 0.39 -24.71
C ILE A 240 -3.89 1.19 -23.42
N PHE A 241 -4.94 1.17 -22.59
CA PHE A 241 -4.88 1.57 -21.20
C PHE A 241 -4.85 0.33 -20.31
N ALA A 242 -3.74 0.09 -19.64
CA ALA A 242 -3.65 -0.94 -18.61
C ALA A 242 -3.97 -0.37 -17.23
N ALA A 243 -4.76 -1.09 -16.44
CA ALA A 243 -5.20 -0.62 -15.13
C ALA A 243 -4.07 -0.46 -14.11
N ASN A 244 -2.85 -0.95 -14.42
CA ASN A 244 -1.62 -0.61 -13.70
C ASN A 244 -0.39 -0.68 -14.61
N ASP A 245 0.75 -0.19 -14.10
CA ASP A 245 2.00 -0.11 -14.86
C ASP A 245 2.60 -1.49 -15.15
N ASN A 246 2.47 -2.47 -14.26
CA ASN A 246 2.99 -3.82 -14.53
C ASN A 246 2.33 -4.42 -15.80
N MET A 247 1.00 -4.33 -15.91
CA MET A 247 0.30 -4.79 -17.10
C MET A 247 0.67 -3.95 -18.34
N ALA A 248 0.88 -2.62 -18.17
CA ALA A 248 1.35 -1.77 -19.26
C ALA A 248 2.74 -2.20 -19.76
N ILE A 249 3.66 -2.58 -18.86
CA ILE A 249 4.99 -3.11 -19.19
C ILE A 249 4.85 -4.40 -20.00
N GLY A 250 4.03 -5.34 -19.53
CA GLY A 250 3.78 -6.60 -20.25
C GLY A 250 3.17 -6.38 -21.63
N ALA A 251 2.20 -5.47 -21.74
CA ALA A 251 1.58 -5.11 -23.00
C ALA A 251 2.61 -4.48 -23.98
N LEU A 252 3.43 -3.55 -23.48
CA LEU A 252 4.48 -2.89 -24.26
C LEU A 252 5.52 -3.89 -24.80
N GLU A 253 5.92 -4.85 -23.98
CA GLU A 253 6.85 -5.91 -24.39
C GLU A 253 6.23 -6.80 -25.49
N ALA A 254 4.96 -7.18 -25.33
CA ALA A 254 4.26 -8.00 -26.34
C ALA A 254 4.10 -7.26 -27.67
N LEU A 255 3.77 -5.97 -27.66
CA LEU A 255 3.71 -5.13 -28.87
C LEU A 255 5.06 -5.05 -29.57
N ARG A 256 6.15 -4.81 -28.83
CA ARG A 256 7.51 -4.76 -29.38
C ARG A 256 7.94 -6.09 -29.98
N ARG A 257 7.61 -7.22 -29.35
CA ARG A 257 7.87 -8.57 -29.89
C ARG A 257 7.10 -8.82 -31.18
N ALA A 258 5.91 -8.26 -31.32
CA ALA A 258 5.11 -8.34 -32.55
C ALA A 258 5.56 -7.37 -33.64
N GLY A 259 6.52 -6.48 -33.35
CA GLY A 259 7.05 -5.50 -34.32
C GLY A 259 6.15 -4.27 -34.49
N LEU A 260 5.21 -4.03 -33.59
CA LEU A 260 4.35 -2.85 -33.62
C LEU A 260 5.07 -1.64 -33.03
N ASP A 261 4.91 -0.51 -33.67
CA ASP A 261 5.52 0.76 -33.24
C ASP A 261 4.71 1.41 -32.11
N VAL A 262 5.40 1.75 -31.03
CA VAL A 262 4.83 2.48 -29.89
C VAL A 262 5.59 3.80 -29.74
N PRO A 263 4.93 4.95 -29.83
CA PRO A 263 3.48 5.17 -29.86
C PRO A 263 2.87 5.27 -31.28
N GLY A 264 3.63 5.13 -32.35
CA GLY A 264 3.17 5.41 -33.70
C GLY A 264 1.90 4.64 -34.08
N GLU A 265 1.94 3.30 -34.03
CA GLU A 265 0.79 2.46 -34.31
C GLU A 265 -0.12 2.30 -33.10
N VAL A 266 0.45 2.05 -31.93
CA VAL A 266 -0.31 1.80 -30.69
C VAL A 266 0.24 2.65 -29.54
N ALA A 267 -0.58 3.52 -28.98
CA ALA A 267 -0.28 4.24 -27.76
C ALA A 267 -0.50 3.34 -26.52
N VAL A 268 0.37 3.44 -25.51
CA VAL A 268 0.25 2.65 -24.28
C VAL A 268 0.29 3.57 -23.05
N ALA A 269 -0.67 3.41 -22.15
CA ALA A 269 -0.68 4.08 -20.85
C ALA A 269 -0.93 3.09 -19.72
N GLY A 270 -0.32 3.36 -18.56
CA GLY A 270 -0.49 2.62 -17.33
C GLY A 270 -1.15 3.44 -16.22
N PHE A 271 -0.98 2.96 -14.99
CA PHE A 271 -1.44 3.60 -13.76
C PHE A 271 -0.49 3.22 -12.63
N ASP A 272 -0.23 4.12 -11.69
CA ASP A 272 0.57 4.07 -10.46
C ASP A 272 1.84 4.95 -10.51
N ASP A 273 2.53 5.07 -11.64
CA ASP A 273 3.85 5.68 -11.83
C ASP A 273 4.93 5.02 -10.94
N ILE A 274 5.02 3.69 -11.05
CA ILE A 274 6.09 2.94 -10.39
C ILE A 274 7.47 3.33 -10.94
N PRO A 275 8.57 3.19 -10.17
CA PRO A 275 9.92 3.55 -10.61
C PRO A 275 10.32 2.98 -11.97
N LEU A 276 9.98 1.71 -12.24
CA LEU A 276 10.30 1.07 -13.51
C LEU A 276 9.55 1.71 -14.69
N ALA A 277 8.26 2.06 -14.54
CA ALA A 277 7.47 2.73 -15.57
C ALA A 277 8.09 4.09 -15.95
N ALA A 278 8.54 4.84 -14.96
CA ALA A 278 9.26 6.09 -15.17
C ALA A 278 10.58 5.87 -15.93
N HIS A 279 11.33 4.82 -15.57
CA HIS A 279 12.62 4.50 -16.20
C HIS A 279 12.50 4.10 -17.66
N ILE A 280 11.47 3.36 -18.03
CA ILE A 280 11.24 2.90 -19.42
C ILE A 280 10.37 3.85 -20.25
N GLY A 281 9.90 4.95 -19.67
CA GLY A 281 9.18 6.02 -20.35
C GLY A 281 7.71 5.73 -20.62
N ILE A 282 7.01 4.99 -19.75
CA ILE A 282 5.57 4.75 -19.87
C ILE A 282 4.79 5.99 -19.45
N THR A 283 3.85 6.42 -20.28
CA THR A 283 2.77 7.35 -19.91
C THR A 283 1.89 6.67 -18.88
N THR A 284 1.65 7.32 -17.74
CA THR A 284 0.94 6.70 -16.63
C THR A 284 0.27 7.73 -15.74
N VAL A 285 -0.59 7.27 -14.87
CA VAL A 285 -1.21 8.08 -13.82
C VAL A 285 -0.37 8.00 -12.55
N ARG A 286 0.21 9.12 -12.15
CA ARG A 286 1.05 9.20 -10.94
C ARG A 286 0.22 9.26 -9.68
N VAL A 287 0.43 8.30 -8.78
CA VAL A 287 -0.22 8.20 -7.47
C VAL A 287 0.64 8.78 -6.34
N ARG A 288 1.93 9.09 -6.58
CA ARG A 288 2.90 9.49 -5.55
C ARG A 288 2.92 8.48 -4.39
N ILE A 289 3.15 7.22 -4.72
CA ILE A 289 2.96 6.05 -3.85
C ILE A 289 3.67 6.19 -2.50
N ALA A 290 4.93 6.65 -2.50
CA ALA A 290 5.70 6.84 -1.27
C ALA A 290 5.10 7.94 -0.38
N GLU A 291 4.64 9.06 -0.96
CA GLU A 291 3.97 10.14 -0.24
C GLU A 291 2.64 9.68 0.35
N LEU A 292 1.90 8.82 -0.37
CA LEU A 292 0.69 8.17 0.13
C LEU A 292 1.02 7.29 1.36
N GLY A 293 2.11 6.53 1.31
CA GLY A 293 2.60 5.75 2.45
C GLY A 293 3.01 6.61 3.64
N GLN A 294 3.74 7.71 3.41
CA GLN A 294 4.10 8.68 4.45
C GLN A 294 2.85 9.27 5.11
N ARG A 295 1.90 9.75 4.30
CA ARG A 295 0.66 10.33 4.78
C ARG A 295 -0.18 9.36 5.60
N ALA A 296 -0.24 8.09 5.16
CA ALA A 296 -0.93 7.03 5.89
C ALA A 296 -0.30 6.78 7.27
N ALA A 297 1.03 6.72 7.35
CA ALA A 297 1.74 6.55 8.61
C ALA A 297 1.55 7.76 9.54
N GLU A 298 1.62 9.00 9.02
CA GLU A 298 1.39 10.22 9.77
C GLU A 298 0.01 10.24 10.41
N ARG A 299 -1.05 10.00 9.61
CA ARG A 299 -2.43 9.98 10.13
C ARG A 299 -2.63 8.92 11.20
N LEU A 300 -2.11 7.71 10.98
CA LEU A 300 -2.23 6.66 11.98
C LEU A 300 -1.52 7.03 13.29
N LEU A 301 -0.32 7.63 13.20
CA LEU A 301 0.42 8.10 14.38
C LEU A 301 -0.27 9.26 15.10
N GLU A 302 -0.93 10.17 14.38
CA GLU A 302 -1.79 11.21 14.95
C GLU A 302 -2.95 10.60 15.74
N MET A 303 -3.62 9.58 15.19
CA MET A 303 -4.67 8.83 15.89
C MET A 303 -4.16 8.15 17.16
N LEU A 304 -2.94 7.57 17.11
CA LEU A 304 -2.29 6.98 18.29
C LEU A 304 -1.91 8.02 19.35
N GLY A 305 -1.73 9.26 18.94
CA GLY A 305 -1.52 10.44 19.81
C GLY A 305 -2.80 10.99 20.43
N GLY A 306 -3.97 10.44 20.09
CA GLY A 306 -5.27 10.86 20.61
C GLY A 306 -5.98 11.92 19.75
N ALA A 307 -5.49 12.18 18.53
CA ALA A 307 -6.25 12.98 17.57
C ALA A 307 -7.49 12.20 17.12
N GLU A 308 -8.61 12.91 16.90
CA GLU A 308 -9.75 12.32 16.22
C GLU A 308 -9.31 11.87 14.82
N GLY A 309 -9.69 10.66 14.40
CA GLY A 309 -9.19 10.04 13.16
C GLY A 309 -9.45 10.82 11.87
N GLY A 310 -10.20 11.91 11.95
CA GLY A 310 -10.60 12.73 10.80
C GLY A 310 -11.53 11.96 9.84
N GLY A 311 -12.11 12.68 8.88
CA GLY A 311 -12.90 12.08 7.78
C GLY A 311 -12.02 11.37 6.74
N ASP A 312 -12.65 10.99 5.65
CA ASP A 312 -11.95 10.48 4.48
C ASP A 312 -11.13 11.56 3.79
N GLU A 313 -9.95 11.18 3.33
CA GLU A 313 -9.04 12.02 2.55
C GLU A 313 -8.97 11.46 1.13
N LEU A 314 -9.19 12.31 0.14
CA LEU A 314 -9.05 11.95 -1.27
C LEU A 314 -7.65 12.30 -1.75
N HIS A 315 -6.95 11.31 -2.29
CA HIS A 315 -5.65 11.47 -2.92
C HIS A 315 -5.81 11.63 -4.42
N GLU A 316 -5.51 12.83 -4.92
CA GLU A 316 -5.67 13.18 -6.33
C GLU A 316 -4.46 12.71 -7.15
N PRO A 317 -4.66 11.89 -8.20
CA PRO A 317 -3.59 11.46 -9.09
C PRO A 317 -3.34 12.49 -10.21
N GLU A 318 -2.20 12.33 -10.90
CA GLU A 318 -1.76 13.21 -11.99
C GLU A 318 -1.37 12.37 -13.22
N LEU A 319 -1.85 12.72 -14.42
CA LEU A 319 -1.38 12.09 -15.65
C LEU A 319 0.04 12.59 -15.98
N VAL A 320 0.96 11.65 -16.18
CA VAL A 320 2.35 11.91 -16.59
C VAL A 320 2.57 11.36 -17.99
N ILE A 321 2.69 12.25 -18.95
CA ILE A 321 2.88 11.92 -20.35
C ILE A 321 4.36 11.62 -20.62
N ARG A 322 4.63 10.51 -21.34
CA ARG A 322 5.96 10.04 -21.70
C ARG A 322 5.96 9.40 -23.09
N GLY A 323 7.08 8.78 -23.48
CA GLY A 323 7.35 8.28 -24.81
C GLY A 323 6.41 7.20 -25.34
N THR A 324 5.59 6.54 -24.53
CA THR A 324 4.63 5.53 -25.01
C THR A 324 3.32 6.10 -25.53
N THR A 325 3.12 7.43 -25.45
CA THR A 325 1.99 8.13 -26.07
C THR A 325 2.41 9.36 -26.85
N GLU A 326 3.59 9.94 -26.61
CA GLU A 326 4.18 11.04 -27.37
C GLU A 326 5.44 10.55 -28.07
N GLY A 327 5.48 10.70 -29.39
CA GLY A 327 6.61 10.42 -30.28
C GLY A 327 7.25 11.69 -30.79
#